data_b309db8e5e0e08d0038acfb7c9a7e95d
#
_entry.id   b309db8e5e0e08d0038acfb7c9a7e95d
#
_cell.length_a   1.000
_cell.length_b   1.000
_cell.length_c   1.000
_cell.angle_alpha   90.00
_cell.angle_beta   90.00
_cell.angle_gamma   90.00
#
_symmetry.space_group_name_H-M   'P 1'
#
loop_
_entity.id
_entity.type
_entity.pdbx_description
1 polymer ?
#
loop_
_entity_poly.entity_id
_entity_poly.type
_entity_poly.pdbx_seq_one_letter_code
_entity_poly.pdbx_strand_id
1 'polypeptide(L)'
;MFKGRSLLIATKHHKEKVIAPILEKELGVKCFVVADLDTDELGTFTGEVERKDDPIITSRNKCLMAMKLSKYDLVVASEGSFGPHPSIPLIPADDEFLLFIDKKNDLEIIARELSIETNFNGSEIKNEEELKEFAAKANFPSHGLILRKSKNDFADITKGITNADQLFSTFNKLIEKYGKAYVETDMRAMHNPTRMNVIRNATLKLAIKINSICPNCDTPGFGITDSNPGLPCELCNFPTRSTISYLYTCKKCSYKKEEKYPNGKQTEDPIYCDVCNP
;
A
#
# COMPACT_ATOMS: atom_id res chain seq x y z
N MET A 1 12.52 -12.96 19.34
CA MET A 1 11.18 -12.55 19.86
C MET A 1 10.03 -13.25 19.13
N PHE A 2 10.04 -13.34 17.78
CA PHE A 2 8.91 -13.86 16.98
C PHE A 2 9.05 -15.31 16.55
N LYS A 3 10.27 -15.86 16.50
CA LYS A 3 10.59 -17.22 16.00
C LYS A 3 9.67 -18.30 16.59
N GLY A 4 9.03 -19.07 15.70
CA GLY A 4 8.12 -20.18 16.05
C GLY A 4 6.71 -19.75 16.44
N ARG A 5 6.40 -18.44 16.53
CA ARG A 5 5.03 -17.95 16.78
C ARG A 5 4.17 -18.03 15.53
N SER A 6 2.88 -18.12 15.73
CA SER A 6 1.89 -18.05 14.65
C SER A 6 1.56 -16.59 14.35
N LEU A 7 1.68 -16.18 13.09
CA LEU A 7 1.32 -14.87 12.60
C LEU A 7 0.06 -14.97 11.72
N LEU A 8 -0.96 -14.27 12.10
CA LEU A 8 -2.19 -14.20 11.33
C LEU A 8 -2.11 -13.09 10.29
N ILE A 9 -2.43 -13.41 9.03
CA ILE A 9 -2.54 -12.43 7.95
C ILE A 9 -4.02 -12.10 7.77
N ALA A 10 -4.42 -10.89 8.17
CA ALA A 10 -5.78 -10.39 8.02
C ALA A 10 -5.96 -9.84 6.60
N THR A 11 -6.20 -10.73 5.64
CA THR A 11 -6.30 -10.40 4.23
C THR A 11 -7.41 -11.14 3.52
N LYS A 12 -7.90 -10.53 2.45
CA LYS A 12 -8.66 -11.10 1.33
C LYS A 12 -7.81 -10.91 0.06
N HIS A 13 -8.19 -11.51 -1.07
CA HIS A 13 -7.56 -11.25 -2.36
C HIS A 13 -6.12 -11.77 -2.53
N HIS A 14 -5.78 -12.89 -1.85
CA HIS A 14 -4.52 -13.62 -2.03
C HIS A 14 -3.23 -12.83 -1.72
N LYS A 15 -3.29 -11.76 -0.92
CA LYS A 15 -2.10 -11.00 -0.53
C LYS A 15 -1.11 -11.82 0.32
N GLU A 16 -1.60 -12.86 1.00
CA GLU A 16 -0.77 -13.80 1.75
C GLU A 16 0.32 -14.46 0.90
N LYS A 17 0.10 -14.60 -0.41
CA LYS A 17 1.08 -15.19 -1.34
C LYS A 17 2.40 -14.41 -1.40
N VAL A 18 2.37 -13.11 -1.15
CA VAL A 18 3.58 -12.27 -1.12
C VAL A 18 3.99 -11.88 0.29
N ILE A 19 3.05 -11.81 1.24
CA ILE A 19 3.32 -11.42 2.63
C ILE A 19 3.94 -12.59 3.41
N ALA A 20 3.32 -13.78 3.34
CA ALA A 20 3.73 -14.92 4.15
C ALA A 20 5.19 -15.35 3.92
N PRO A 21 5.66 -15.58 2.68
CA PRO A 21 7.03 -16.05 2.44
C PRO A 21 8.10 -15.11 3.01
N ILE A 22 7.85 -13.79 2.96
CA ILE A 22 8.77 -12.77 3.46
C ILE A 22 8.82 -12.81 4.99
N LEU A 23 7.64 -12.73 5.63
CA LEU A 23 7.59 -12.67 7.09
C LEU A 23 8.02 -13.99 7.74
N GLU A 24 7.73 -15.13 7.13
CA GLU A 24 8.21 -16.44 7.59
C GLU A 24 9.73 -16.52 7.54
N LYS A 25 10.34 -16.07 6.42
CA LYS A 25 11.79 -16.05 6.26
C LYS A 25 12.47 -15.09 7.24
N GLU A 26 11.98 -13.86 7.32
CA GLU A 26 12.67 -12.76 8.02
C GLU A 26 12.43 -12.79 9.55
N LEU A 27 11.26 -13.31 10.00
CA LEU A 27 10.88 -13.31 11.41
C LEU A 27 10.87 -14.71 12.04
N GLY A 28 10.93 -15.77 11.22
CA GLY A 28 10.83 -17.16 11.67
C GLY A 28 9.46 -17.51 12.25
N VAL A 29 8.41 -16.81 11.84
CA VAL A 29 7.02 -17.09 12.20
C VAL A 29 6.41 -18.17 11.30
N LYS A 30 5.22 -18.66 11.66
CA LYS A 30 4.35 -19.44 10.77
C LYS A 30 3.13 -18.62 10.42
N CYS A 31 2.91 -18.35 9.14
CA CYS A 31 1.80 -17.52 8.68
C CYS A 31 0.51 -18.32 8.45
N PHE A 32 -0.61 -17.73 8.81
CA PHE A 32 -1.95 -18.27 8.62
C PHE A 32 -2.90 -17.19 8.11
N VAL A 33 -3.94 -17.61 7.39
CA VAL A 33 -5.05 -16.74 6.95
C VAL A 33 -6.33 -17.23 7.63
N VAL A 34 -7.17 -16.31 8.06
CA VAL A 34 -8.51 -16.65 8.58
C VAL A 34 -9.46 -16.82 7.41
N ALA A 35 -10.07 -17.98 7.28
CA ALA A 35 -10.96 -18.31 6.17
C ALA A 35 -12.22 -17.41 6.13
N ASP A 36 -12.76 -17.05 7.28
CA ASP A 36 -14.07 -16.37 7.41
C ASP A 36 -13.94 -14.87 7.72
N LEU A 37 -12.75 -14.29 7.49
CA LEU A 37 -12.55 -12.85 7.71
C LEU A 37 -13.10 -12.05 6.53
N ASP A 38 -14.30 -11.50 6.66
CA ASP A 38 -14.83 -10.56 5.68
C ASP A 38 -14.30 -9.15 5.94
N THR A 39 -13.24 -8.79 5.22
CA THR A 39 -12.64 -7.45 5.30
C THR A 39 -13.34 -6.41 4.41
N ASP A 40 -14.28 -6.84 3.56
CA ASP A 40 -14.99 -5.94 2.64
C ASP A 40 -16.05 -5.09 3.36
N GLU A 41 -16.47 -5.50 4.56
CA GLU A 41 -17.30 -4.66 5.45
C GLU A 41 -16.63 -3.33 5.82
N LEU A 42 -15.29 -3.26 5.77
CA LEU A 42 -14.51 -2.06 6.07
C LEU A 42 -14.23 -1.18 4.84
N GLY A 43 -14.81 -1.53 3.69
CA GLY A 43 -14.70 -0.80 2.43
C GLY A 43 -14.18 -1.63 1.27
N THR A 44 -14.72 -1.38 0.08
CA THR A 44 -14.32 -2.07 -1.16
C THR A 44 -13.60 -1.12 -2.11
N PHE A 45 -12.68 -1.67 -2.94
CA PHE A 45 -11.97 -0.87 -3.97
C PHE A 45 -12.92 -0.35 -5.05
N THR A 46 -13.97 -1.08 -5.33
CA THR A 46 -14.97 -0.72 -6.35
C THR A 46 -16.00 0.31 -5.86
N GLY A 47 -15.95 0.69 -4.56
CA GLY A 47 -16.79 1.74 -4.00
C GLY A 47 -18.20 1.28 -3.60
N GLU A 48 -18.52 -0.02 -3.66
CA GLU A 48 -19.81 -0.57 -3.21
C GLU A 48 -20.01 -0.39 -1.71
N VAL A 49 -18.93 -0.47 -0.95
CA VAL A 49 -18.87 -0.11 0.47
C VAL A 49 -17.87 1.04 0.59
N GLU A 50 -18.36 2.20 1.03
CA GLU A 50 -17.53 3.40 1.21
C GLU A 50 -16.50 3.19 2.32
N ARG A 51 -15.25 3.60 2.05
CA ARG A 51 -14.21 3.64 3.08
C ARG A 51 -14.44 4.85 3.97
N LYS A 52 -14.66 4.60 5.26
CA LYS A 52 -14.90 5.64 6.27
C LYS A 52 -13.62 6.11 6.95
N ASP A 53 -12.64 5.21 7.06
CA ASP A 53 -11.41 5.41 7.82
C ASP A 53 -10.20 5.55 6.90
N ASP A 54 -9.14 6.18 7.40
CA ASP A 54 -7.84 6.17 6.72
C ASP A 54 -7.24 4.75 6.65
N PRO A 55 -6.27 4.50 5.75
CA PRO A 55 -5.70 3.16 5.55
C PRO A 55 -5.08 2.52 6.80
N ILE A 56 -4.53 3.33 7.72
CA ILE A 56 -3.91 2.82 8.95
C ILE A 56 -4.99 2.38 9.94
N ILE A 57 -6.03 3.18 10.12
CA ILE A 57 -7.18 2.85 10.97
C ILE A 57 -7.88 1.61 10.42
N THR A 58 -8.11 1.55 9.11
CA THR A 58 -8.70 0.38 8.45
C THR A 58 -7.86 -0.88 8.67
N SER A 59 -6.52 -0.79 8.50
CA SER A 59 -5.61 -1.92 8.77
C SER A 59 -5.65 -2.36 10.22
N ARG A 60 -5.71 -1.41 11.16
CA ARG A 60 -5.84 -1.71 12.60
C ARG A 60 -7.15 -2.42 12.91
N ASN A 61 -8.27 -1.95 12.36
CA ASN A 61 -9.57 -2.59 12.51
C ASN A 61 -9.56 -4.02 11.97
N LYS A 62 -8.92 -4.29 10.81
CA LYS A 62 -8.72 -5.65 10.27
C LYS A 62 -7.92 -6.53 11.23
N CYS A 63 -6.82 -6.03 11.80
CA CYS A 63 -6.05 -6.77 12.78
C CYS A 63 -6.89 -7.12 14.03
N LEU A 64 -7.64 -6.15 14.56
CA LEU A 64 -8.48 -6.36 15.74
C LEU A 64 -9.63 -7.33 15.48
N MET A 65 -10.26 -7.28 14.30
CA MET A 65 -11.28 -8.25 13.89
C MET A 65 -10.69 -9.66 13.81
N ALA A 66 -9.53 -9.81 13.17
CA ALA A 66 -8.85 -11.10 13.06
C ALA A 66 -8.46 -11.67 14.44
N MET A 67 -8.00 -10.83 15.37
CA MET A 67 -7.71 -11.24 16.76
C MET A 67 -8.96 -11.68 17.52
N LYS A 68 -10.12 -11.06 17.29
CA LYS A 68 -11.38 -11.44 17.91
C LYS A 68 -11.89 -12.80 17.42
N LEU A 69 -11.66 -13.11 16.14
CA LEU A 69 -12.09 -14.37 15.51
C LEU A 69 -11.11 -15.52 15.77
N SER A 70 -9.94 -15.23 16.32
CA SER A 70 -8.88 -16.21 16.51
C SER A 70 -8.28 -16.15 17.91
N LYS A 71 -7.42 -17.13 18.23
CA LYS A 71 -6.65 -17.13 19.51
C LYS A 71 -5.25 -16.51 19.35
N TYR A 72 -4.97 -15.91 18.20
CA TYR A 72 -3.63 -15.37 17.89
C TYR A 72 -3.49 -13.93 18.40
N ASP A 73 -2.31 -13.64 18.92
CA ASP A 73 -1.90 -12.34 19.45
C ASP A 73 -0.92 -11.58 18.56
N LEU A 74 -0.59 -12.17 17.39
CA LEU A 74 0.33 -11.63 16.40
C LEU A 74 -0.38 -11.59 15.05
N VAL A 75 -0.59 -10.40 14.52
CA VAL A 75 -1.37 -10.18 13.30
C VAL A 75 -0.73 -9.14 12.39
N VAL A 76 -0.84 -9.33 11.08
CA VAL A 76 -0.53 -8.33 10.06
C VAL A 76 -1.74 -8.10 9.17
N ALA A 77 -2.03 -6.85 8.85
CA ALA A 77 -3.02 -6.45 7.84
C ALA A 77 -2.39 -5.52 6.81
N SER A 78 -2.98 -5.46 5.63
CA SER A 78 -2.60 -4.50 4.60
C SER A 78 -3.81 -3.75 4.06
N GLU A 79 -3.60 -2.48 3.73
CA GLU A 79 -4.57 -1.62 3.07
C GLU A 79 -3.87 -0.81 1.99
N GLY A 80 -4.53 -0.66 0.84
CA GLY A 80 -4.00 0.14 -0.27
C GLY A 80 -5.01 1.18 -0.73
N SER A 81 -4.52 2.28 -1.28
CA SER A 81 -5.34 3.29 -1.95
C SER A 81 -4.72 3.67 -3.29
N PHE A 82 -5.58 4.09 -4.21
CA PHE A 82 -5.19 4.50 -5.56
C PHE A 82 -5.73 5.89 -5.83
N GLY A 83 -4.91 6.73 -6.42
CA GLY A 83 -5.26 8.10 -6.73
C GLY A 83 -4.09 8.91 -7.22
N PRO A 84 -4.19 10.25 -7.23
CA PRO A 84 -3.08 11.13 -7.54
C PRO A 84 -1.92 10.96 -6.55
N HIS A 85 -0.69 10.98 -7.04
CA HIS A 85 0.50 10.97 -6.19
C HIS A 85 0.51 12.22 -5.27
N PRO A 86 0.78 12.10 -3.96
CA PRO A 86 0.67 13.22 -3.01
C PRO A 86 1.49 14.45 -3.35
N SER A 87 2.66 14.26 -3.96
CA SER A 87 3.57 15.36 -4.33
C SER A 87 3.52 15.71 -5.82
N ILE A 88 2.95 14.86 -6.69
CA ILE A 88 2.87 15.05 -8.14
C ILE A 88 1.45 14.68 -8.59
N PRO A 89 0.46 15.55 -8.40
CA PRO A 89 -0.97 15.21 -8.56
C PRO A 89 -1.38 14.73 -9.97
N LEU A 90 -0.56 14.93 -10.98
CA LEU A 90 -0.83 14.50 -12.36
C LEU A 90 -0.47 13.03 -12.61
N ILE A 91 0.21 12.37 -11.69
CA ILE A 91 0.66 10.98 -11.83
C ILE A 91 -0.17 10.11 -10.90
N PRO A 92 -0.77 9.00 -11.37
CA PRO A 92 -1.43 8.03 -10.50
C PRO A 92 -0.42 7.31 -9.62
N ALA A 93 -0.83 6.94 -8.43
CA ALA A 93 -0.03 6.19 -7.48
C ALA A 93 -0.82 5.06 -6.82
N ASP A 94 -0.08 4.05 -6.41
CA ASP A 94 -0.49 2.96 -5.52
C ASP A 94 0.19 3.19 -4.17
N ASP A 95 -0.60 3.35 -3.10
CA ASP A 95 -0.14 3.66 -1.76
C ASP A 95 -0.56 2.53 -0.82
N GLU A 96 0.37 1.61 -0.54
CA GLU A 96 0.12 0.41 0.27
C GLU A 96 0.70 0.56 1.68
N PHE A 97 -0.16 0.27 2.67
CA PHE A 97 0.18 0.24 4.09
C PHE A 97 0.14 -1.19 4.61
N LEU A 98 1.13 -1.56 5.40
CA LEU A 98 1.09 -2.77 6.21
C LEU A 98 1.20 -2.39 7.68
N LEU A 99 0.31 -2.96 8.48
CA LEU A 99 0.29 -2.83 9.93
C LEU A 99 0.54 -4.17 10.58
N PHE A 100 1.55 -4.25 11.44
CA PHE A 100 1.89 -5.41 12.26
C PHE A 100 1.58 -5.10 13.72
N ILE A 101 0.80 -5.97 14.38
CA ILE A 101 0.46 -5.87 15.78
C ILE A 101 0.92 -7.12 16.52
N ASP A 102 1.68 -6.94 17.59
CA ASP A 102 1.98 -7.95 18.59
C ASP A 102 1.35 -7.54 19.93
N LYS A 103 0.18 -8.08 20.22
CA LYS A 103 -0.56 -7.78 21.45
C LYS A 103 0.18 -8.22 22.72
N LYS A 104 0.93 -9.33 22.63
CA LYS A 104 1.71 -9.86 23.76
C LYS A 104 2.81 -8.90 24.23
N ASN A 105 3.44 -8.18 23.27
CA ASN A 105 4.55 -7.28 23.56
C ASN A 105 4.20 -5.81 23.44
N ASP A 106 2.92 -5.49 23.23
CA ASP A 106 2.40 -4.12 23.03
C ASP A 106 3.14 -3.39 21.90
N LEU A 107 3.25 -4.05 20.74
CA LEU A 107 3.95 -3.50 19.57
C LEU A 107 2.97 -3.22 18.44
N GLU A 108 3.11 -2.06 17.83
CA GLU A 108 2.47 -1.68 16.59
C GLU A 108 3.52 -1.07 15.66
N ILE A 109 3.74 -1.73 14.50
CA ILE A 109 4.75 -1.32 13.53
C ILE A 109 4.08 -1.15 12.16
N ILE A 110 4.29 0.00 11.52
CA ILE A 110 3.69 0.36 10.24
C ILE A 110 4.79 0.50 9.19
N ALA A 111 4.53 -0.05 8.01
CA ALA A 111 5.29 0.24 6.79
C ALA A 111 4.38 0.79 5.71
N ARG A 112 4.93 1.63 4.85
CA ARG A 112 4.27 2.21 3.68
C ARG A 112 5.14 2.05 2.44
N GLU A 113 4.51 1.74 1.34
CA GLU A 113 5.07 1.79 0.00
C GLU A 113 4.20 2.67 -0.87
N LEU A 114 4.77 3.74 -1.39
CA LEU A 114 4.14 4.61 -2.38
C LEU A 114 4.83 4.38 -3.71
N SER A 115 4.10 3.95 -4.72
CA SER A 115 4.63 3.58 -6.03
C SER A 115 3.87 4.30 -7.15
N ILE A 116 4.62 4.80 -8.13
CA ILE A 116 4.06 5.28 -9.40
C ILE A 116 3.92 4.15 -10.44
N GLU A 117 4.45 2.96 -10.14
CA GLU A 117 4.25 1.77 -10.95
C GLU A 117 2.85 1.21 -10.66
N THR A 118 1.87 1.74 -11.37
CA THR A 118 0.47 1.31 -11.26
C THR A 118 -0.22 1.41 -12.62
N ASN A 119 -1.12 0.48 -12.90
CA ASN A 119 -2.02 0.54 -14.05
C ASN A 119 -3.40 1.09 -13.68
N PHE A 120 -3.53 1.74 -12.51
CA PHE A 120 -4.80 2.32 -12.05
C PHE A 120 -5.36 3.27 -13.08
N ASN A 121 -6.47 2.88 -13.70
CA ASN A 121 -7.14 3.64 -14.75
C ASN A 121 -8.60 3.22 -14.90
N GLY A 122 -9.41 4.10 -15.50
CA GLY A 122 -10.78 3.82 -15.89
C GLY A 122 -11.29 4.81 -16.92
N SER A 123 -12.12 4.34 -17.86
CA SER A 123 -12.65 5.14 -18.96
C SER A 123 -14.05 4.71 -19.37
N GLU A 124 -14.87 5.67 -19.82
CA GLU A 124 -16.08 5.36 -20.58
C GLU A 124 -15.68 4.95 -22.00
N ILE A 125 -16.30 3.89 -22.50
CA ILE A 125 -16.04 3.31 -23.83
C ILE A 125 -17.36 3.05 -24.57
N LYS A 126 -17.34 3.17 -25.91
CA LYS A 126 -18.52 3.04 -26.76
C LYS A 126 -18.38 2.02 -27.87
N ASN A 127 -17.16 1.56 -28.15
CA ASN A 127 -16.85 0.60 -29.22
C ASN A 127 -15.74 -0.34 -28.81
N GLU A 128 -15.58 -1.44 -29.58
CA GLU A 128 -14.59 -2.47 -29.31
C GLU A 128 -13.14 -1.97 -29.47
N GLU A 129 -12.90 -0.96 -30.29
CA GLU A 129 -11.57 -0.42 -30.52
C GLU A 129 -11.06 0.29 -29.28
N GLU A 130 -11.89 1.14 -28.67
CA GLU A 130 -11.61 1.77 -27.37
C GLU A 130 -11.38 0.74 -26.25
N LEU A 131 -12.19 -0.36 -26.24
CA LEU A 131 -11.99 -1.45 -25.30
C LEU A 131 -10.64 -2.15 -25.48
N LYS A 132 -10.27 -2.46 -26.72
CA LYS A 132 -8.98 -3.10 -27.05
C LYS A 132 -7.80 -2.23 -26.67
N GLU A 133 -7.86 -0.92 -26.95
CA GLU A 133 -6.82 0.02 -26.55
C GLU A 133 -6.67 0.10 -25.04
N PHE A 134 -7.80 0.19 -24.30
CA PHE A 134 -7.76 0.20 -22.84
C PHE A 134 -7.18 -1.10 -22.30
N ALA A 135 -7.63 -2.25 -22.78
CA ALA A 135 -7.17 -3.56 -22.36
C ALA A 135 -5.65 -3.72 -22.56
N ALA A 136 -5.13 -3.28 -23.71
CA ALA A 136 -3.69 -3.31 -24.00
C ALA A 136 -2.89 -2.44 -23.01
N LYS A 137 -3.35 -1.20 -22.75
CA LYS A 137 -2.72 -0.28 -21.79
C LYS A 137 -2.77 -0.81 -20.35
N ALA A 138 -3.82 -1.54 -20.01
CA ALA A 138 -4.02 -2.15 -18.70
C ALA A 138 -3.24 -3.45 -18.48
N ASN A 139 -2.49 -3.93 -19.48
CA ASN A 139 -1.78 -5.22 -19.48
C ASN A 139 -2.71 -6.44 -19.38
N PHE A 140 -3.93 -6.35 -19.94
CA PHE A 140 -4.83 -7.50 -20.03
C PHE A 140 -4.24 -8.57 -20.99
N PRO A 141 -4.37 -9.88 -20.71
CA PRO A 141 -5.18 -10.51 -19.67
C PRO A 141 -4.44 -10.80 -18.36
N SER A 142 -3.14 -10.45 -18.24
CA SER A 142 -2.37 -10.66 -17.00
C SER A 142 -2.91 -9.82 -15.83
N HIS A 143 -3.47 -8.66 -16.13
CA HIS A 143 -4.20 -7.81 -15.20
C HIS A 143 -5.70 -7.88 -15.50
N GLY A 144 -6.49 -8.09 -14.44
CA GLY A 144 -7.95 -8.17 -14.56
C GLY A 144 -8.59 -6.82 -14.87
N LEU A 145 -9.75 -6.89 -15.52
CA LEU A 145 -10.60 -5.73 -15.78
C LEU A 145 -11.94 -5.85 -15.08
N ILE A 146 -12.59 -4.71 -14.91
CA ILE A 146 -13.96 -4.58 -14.45
C ILE A 146 -14.74 -3.83 -15.53
N LEU A 147 -15.92 -4.32 -15.84
CA LEU A 147 -16.87 -3.64 -16.71
C LEU A 147 -18.18 -3.34 -15.95
N ARG A 148 -18.72 -2.14 -16.16
CA ARG A 148 -20.02 -1.70 -15.62
C ARG A 148 -20.63 -0.63 -16.51
N LYS A 149 -21.89 -0.25 -16.25
CA LYS A 149 -22.63 0.76 -17.01
C LYS A 149 -21.95 2.14 -16.97
N SER A 150 -21.56 2.61 -15.80
CA SER A 150 -20.89 3.91 -15.61
C SER A 150 -20.08 3.92 -14.32
N LYS A 151 -19.19 4.91 -14.15
CA LYS A 151 -18.22 4.98 -13.03
C LYS A 151 -18.84 4.82 -11.64
N ASN A 152 -20.04 5.31 -11.42
CA ASN A 152 -20.70 5.33 -10.10
C ASN A 152 -21.96 4.44 -10.06
N ASP A 153 -22.14 3.56 -11.03
CA ASP A 153 -23.28 2.65 -11.10
C ASP A 153 -22.79 1.21 -10.91
N PHE A 154 -23.30 0.56 -9.87
CA PHE A 154 -22.92 -0.81 -9.50
C PHE A 154 -23.89 -1.86 -10.06
N ALA A 155 -24.94 -1.43 -10.77
CA ALA A 155 -25.79 -2.35 -11.52
C ALA A 155 -25.01 -2.93 -12.71
N ASP A 156 -25.22 -4.21 -13.00
CA ASP A 156 -24.54 -4.93 -14.10
C ASP A 156 -23.00 -4.86 -14.07
N ILE A 157 -22.40 -4.81 -12.84
CA ILE A 157 -20.96 -4.85 -12.68
C ILE A 157 -20.42 -6.28 -12.84
N THR A 158 -19.40 -6.45 -13.67
CA THR A 158 -18.65 -7.70 -13.83
C THR A 158 -17.19 -7.44 -13.47
N LYS A 159 -16.69 -8.16 -12.47
CA LYS A 159 -15.34 -8.02 -11.93
C LYS A 159 -14.48 -9.26 -12.22
N GLY A 160 -13.15 -9.10 -12.22
CA GLY A 160 -12.21 -10.20 -12.36
C GLY A 160 -12.18 -10.78 -13.77
N ILE A 161 -12.42 -9.96 -14.76
CA ILE A 161 -12.37 -10.37 -16.16
C ILE A 161 -10.90 -10.57 -16.54
N THR A 162 -10.52 -11.82 -16.87
CA THR A 162 -9.12 -12.20 -17.21
C THR A 162 -9.03 -12.98 -18.52
N ASN A 163 -10.13 -13.10 -19.27
CA ASN A 163 -10.12 -13.69 -20.60
C ASN A 163 -10.92 -12.86 -21.61
N ALA A 164 -10.52 -12.94 -22.88
CA ALA A 164 -11.07 -12.11 -23.94
C ALA A 164 -12.56 -12.40 -24.24
N ASP A 165 -12.98 -13.66 -24.21
CA ASP A 165 -14.38 -14.03 -24.52
C ASP A 165 -15.34 -13.43 -23.49
N GLN A 166 -14.98 -13.50 -22.21
CA GLN A 166 -15.74 -12.86 -21.14
C GLN A 166 -15.74 -11.33 -21.30
N LEU A 167 -14.59 -10.74 -21.65
CA LEU A 167 -14.44 -9.29 -21.84
C LEU A 167 -15.41 -8.78 -22.93
N PHE A 168 -15.33 -9.36 -24.12
CA PHE A 168 -16.14 -8.93 -25.24
C PHE A 168 -17.63 -9.26 -25.06
N SER A 169 -17.96 -10.45 -24.51
CA SER A 169 -19.36 -10.79 -24.27
C SER A 169 -20.02 -9.88 -23.24
N THR A 170 -19.29 -9.50 -22.18
CA THR A 170 -19.79 -8.55 -21.17
C THR A 170 -19.92 -7.15 -21.76
N PHE A 171 -18.94 -6.70 -22.53
CA PHE A 171 -18.99 -5.41 -23.21
C PHE A 171 -20.19 -5.29 -24.14
N ASN A 172 -20.40 -6.28 -25.02
CA ASN A 172 -21.50 -6.26 -25.98
C ASN A 172 -22.87 -6.19 -25.30
N LYS A 173 -23.06 -6.92 -24.18
CA LYS A 173 -24.29 -6.82 -23.38
C LYS A 173 -24.51 -5.42 -22.83
N LEU A 174 -23.46 -4.75 -22.36
CA LEU A 174 -23.55 -3.38 -21.83
C LEU A 174 -23.84 -2.37 -22.95
N ILE A 175 -23.20 -2.50 -24.11
CA ILE A 175 -23.46 -1.64 -25.28
C ILE A 175 -24.87 -1.82 -25.80
N GLU A 176 -25.35 -3.05 -25.93
CA GLU A 176 -26.71 -3.34 -26.36
C GLU A 176 -27.77 -2.70 -25.42
N LYS A 177 -27.51 -2.81 -24.10
CA LYS A 177 -28.46 -2.33 -23.09
C LYS A 177 -28.39 -0.83 -22.83
N TYR A 178 -27.18 -0.22 -22.90
CA TYR A 178 -26.93 1.14 -22.42
C TYR A 178 -26.27 2.08 -23.44
N GLY A 179 -25.85 1.57 -24.60
CA GLY A 179 -25.13 2.33 -25.63
C GLY A 179 -23.69 2.73 -25.23
N LYS A 180 -23.25 2.35 -24.02
CA LYS A 180 -21.91 2.62 -23.48
C LYS A 180 -21.58 1.66 -22.35
N ALA A 181 -20.30 1.58 -22.02
CA ALA A 181 -19.78 0.88 -20.86
C ALA A 181 -18.68 1.72 -20.18
N TYR A 182 -18.41 1.41 -18.92
CA TYR A 182 -17.24 1.92 -18.20
C TYR A 182 -16.31 0.76 -17.91
N VAL A 183 -15.07 0.85 -18.41
CA VAL A 183 -14.00 -0.11 -18.15
C VAL A 183 -13.04 0.47 -17.12
N GLU A 184 -12.60 -0.35 -16.19
CA GLU A 184 -11.55 0.01 -15.25
C GLU A 184 -10.64 -1.18 -14.95
N THR A 185 -9.43 -0.89 -14.49
CA THR A 185 -8.50 -1.90 -14.01
C THR A 185 -8.99 -2.52 -12.71
N ASP A 186 -8.90 -3.85 -12.58
CA ASP A 186 -9.25 -4.52 -11.34
C ASP A 186 -8.08 -4.41 -10.36
N MET A 187 -8.21 -3.48 -9.42
CA MET A 187 -7.17 -3.21 -8.43
C MET A 187 -7.17 -4.18 -7.26
N ARG A 188 -8.01 -5.22 -7.23
CA ARG A 188 -7.89 -6.29 -6.25
C ARG A 188 -6.59 -7.07 -6.47
N ALA A 189 -5.82 -7.30 -5.42
CA ALA A 189 -4.46 -7.85 -5.49
C ALA A 189 -4.37 -9.15 -6.31
N MET A 190 -5.36 -10.04 -6.18
CA MET A 190 -5.42 -11.30 -6.92
C MET A 190 -5.53 -11.16 -8.43
N HIS A 191 -5.94 -10.00 -8.92
CA HIS A 191 -6.10 -9.69 -10.34
C HIS A 191 -5.11 -8.63 -10.84
N ASN A 192 -4.14 -8.23 -10.00
CA ASN A 192 -3.20 -7.17 -10.34
C ASN A 192 -1.76 -7.51 -9.89
N PRO A 193 -0.96 -8.15 -10.75
CA PRO A 193 0.43 -8.49 -10.46
C PRO A 193 1.31 -7.27 -10.12
N THR A 194 1.09 -6.12 -10.75
CA THR A 194 1.82 -4.87 -10.44
C THR A 194 1.58 -4.46 -8.99
N ARG A 195 0.32 -4.41 -8.56
CA ARG A 195 -0.05 -4.16 -7.17
C ARG A 195 0.57 -5.17 -6.19
N MET A 196 0.58 -6.46 -6.56
CA MET A 196 1.22 -7.49 -5.73
C MET A 196 2.70 -7.23 -5.49
N ASN A 197 3.43 -6.64 -6.45
CA ASN A 197 4.81 -6.23 -6.28
C ASN A 197 4.93 -5.06 -5.29
N VAL A 198 4.01 -4.09 -5.32
CA VAL A 198 3.98 -2.98 -4.35
C VAL A 198 3.74 -3.50 -2.94
N ILE A 199 2.78 -4.42 -2.76
CA ILE A 199 2.53 -5.09 -1.46
C ILE A 199 3.77 -5.87 -0.99
N ARG A 200 4.46 -6.54 -1.91
CA ARG A 200 5.72 -7.24 -1.62
C ARG A 200 6.77 -6.28 -1.09
N ASN A 201 6.97 -5.14 -1.74
CA ASN A 201 7.93 -4.12 -1.33
C ASN A 201 7.57 -3.51 0.03
N ALA A 202 6.29 -3.20 0.26
CA ALA A 202 5.81 -2.77 1.57
C ALA A 202 6.08 -3.82 2.67
N THR A 203 5.94 -5.12 2.33
CA THR A 203 6.24 -6.22 3.28
C THR A 203 7.73 -6.30 3.61
N LEU A 204 8.61 -6.13 2.62
CA LEU A 204 10.06 -6.06 2.85
C LEU A 204 10.42 -4.89 3.77
N LYS A 205 9.85 -3.70 3.53
CA LYS A 205 10.03 -2.53 4.41
C LYS A 205 9.52 -2.81 5.83
N LEU A 206 8.39 -3.52 5.96
CA LEU A 206 7.87 -3.92 7.26
C LEU A 206 8.83 -4.86 7.99
N ALA A 207 9.34 -5.88 7.31
CA ALA A 207 10.29 -6.84 7.89
C ALA A 207 11.59 -6.15 8.36
N ILE A 208 12.12 -5.21 7.57
CA ILE A 208 13.28 -4.39 7.95
C ILE A 208 12.97 -3.59 9.22
N LYS A 209 11.81 -2.92 9.29
CA LYS A 209 11.41 -2.15 10.48
C LYS A 209 11.25 -3.05 11.71
N ILE A 210 10.64 -4.22 11.57
CA ILE A 210 10.48 -5.16 12.69
C ILE A 210 11.83 -5.63 13.20
N ASN A 211 12.79 -5.90 12.31
CA ASN A 211 14.14 -6.35 12.67
C ASN A 211 15.05 -5.22 13.16
N SER A 212 14.67 -3.96 13.01
CA SER A 212 15.37 -2.83 13.59
C SER A 212 15.03 -2.71 15.08
N ILE A 213 16.00 -3.04 15.93
CA ILE A 213 15.81 -3.07 17.38
C ILE A 213 16.37 -1.81 18.05
N CYS A 214 15.74 -1.38 19.11
CA CYS A 214 16.22 -0.28 19.94
C CYS A 214 17.52 -0.67 20.66
N PRO A 215 18.61 0.12 20.55
CA PRO A 215 19.87 -0.23 21.18
C PRO A 215 19.86 -0.12 22.71
N ASN A 216 18.81 0.47 23.29
CA ASN A 216 18.69 0.62 24.74
C ASN A 216 17.80 -0.44 25.42
N CYS A 217 16.77 -0.96 24.72
CA CYS A 217 15.80 -1.89 25.34
C CYS A 217 15.40 -3.06 24.42
N ASP A 218 16.10 -3.27 23.33
CA ASP A 218 15.91 -4.36 22.35
C ASP A 218 14.50 -4.47 21.76
N THR A 219 13.69 -3.40 21.89
CA THR A 219 12.33 -3.39 21.33
C THR A 219 12.38 -3.25 19.81
N PRO A 220 11.68 -4.11 19.04
CA PRO A 220 11.51 -3.98 17.60
C PRO A 220 10.82 -2.69 17.16
N GLY A 221 11.08 -2.28 15.91
CA GLY A 221 10.44 -1.11 15.33
C GLY A 221 11.15 0.21 15.60
N PHE A 222 12.42 0.17 16.04
CA PHE A 222 13.24 1.37 16.17
C PHE A 222 13.57 1.94 14.79
N GLY A 223 13.15 3.14 14.52
CA GLY A 223 13.29 3.75 13.19
C GLY A 223 13.14 5.26 13.22
N ILE A 224 13.24 5.85 12.04
CA ILE A 224 13.06 7.30 11.85
C ILE A 224 11.64 7.69 12.28
N THR A 225 11.57 8.65 13.21
CA THR A 225 10.32 9.23 13.70
C THR A 225 10.12 10.66 13.24
N ASP A 226 11.21 11.34 12.89
CA ASP A 226 11.19 12.73 12.42
C ASP A 226 12.43 13.06 11.60
N SER A 227 12.43 14.21 10.91
CA SER A 227 13.56 14.73 10.16
C SER A 227 13.73 16.23 10.45
N ASN A 228 14.96 16.66 10.73
CA ASN A 228 15.29 18.06 10.89
C ASN A 228 15.73 18.63 9.55
N PRO A 229 15.14 19.73 9.07
CA PRO A 229 15.66 20.52 7.94
C PRO A 229 16.87 21.35 8.41
N GLY A 230 17.54 21.99 7.45
CA GLY A 230 18.60 22.94 7.77
C GLY A 230 19.97 22.56 7.20
N LEU A 231 20.02 21.70 6.18
CA LEU A 231 21.26 21.44 5.46
C LEU A 231 21.76 22.78 4.88
N PRO A 232 23.02 23.21 5.19
CA PRO A 232 23.50 24.53 4.78
C PRO A 232 23.68 24.62 3.26
N CYS A 233 23.33 25.75 2.68
CA CYS A 233 23.62 26.07 1.28
C CYS A 233 25.13 26.10 1.06
N GLU A 234 25.63 25.49 -0.01
CA GLU A 234 27.08 25.47 -0.30
C GLU A 234 27.67 26.84 -0.65
N LEU A 235 26.82 27.79 -1.10
CA LEU A 235 27.26 29.14 -1.49
C LEU A 235 27.21 30.14 -0.33
N CYS A 236 26.11 30.22 0.43
CA CYS A 236 25.89 31.26 1.44
C CYS A 236 25.76 30.72 2.87
N ASN A 237 25.85 29.42 3.09
CA ASN A 237 25.67 28.70 4.37
C ASN A 237 24.30 28.92 5.04
N PHE A 238 23.32 29.54 4.37
CA PHE A 238 21.96 29.66 4.90
C PHE A 238 21.30 28.28 5.00
N PRO A 239 20.59 27.99 6.10
CA PRO A 239 19.90 26.72 6.25
C PRO A 239 18.78 26.57 5.21
N THR A 240 18.82 25.47 4.45
CA THR A 240 17.81 25.13 3.44
C THR A 240 16.70 24.29 4.05
N ARG A 241 15.68 23.97 3.25
CA ARG A 241 14.60 23.04 3.62
C ARG A 241 15.03 21.57 3.56
N SER A 242 16.22 21.29 3.04
CA SER A 242 16.74 19.94 2.92
C SER A 242 17.13 19.35 4.28
N THR A 243 16.96 18.04 4.41
CA THR A 243 17.18 17.31 5.66
C THR A 243 18.65 17.31 6.07
N ILE A 244 18.94 17.82 7.27
CA ILE A 244 20.28 17.74 7.89
C ILE A 244 20.43 16.50 8.77
N SER A 245 19.36 16.05 9.43
CA SER A 245 19.40 14.86 10.27
C SER A 245 18.07 14.10 10.33
N TYR A 246 18.14 12.79 10.60
CA TYR A 246 17.01 11.98 11.01
C TYR A 246 17.01 11.78 12.51
N LEU A 247 15.81 11.81 13.11
CA LEU A 247 15.58 11.47 14.50
C LEU A 247 14.97 10.08 14.60
N TYR A 248 15.54 9.26 15.46
CA TYR A 248 15.05 7.93 15.81
C TYR A 248 14.55 7.98 17.24
N THR A 249 13.33 7.50 17.50
CA THR A 249 12.78 7.45 18.85
C THR A 249 12.18 6.07 19.13
N CYS A 250 12.57 5.46 20.23
CA CYS A 250 11.94 4.22 20.68
C CYS A 250 10.59 4.52 21.33
N LYS A 251 9.52 3.93 20.81
CA LYS A 251 8.18 4.10 21.35
C LYS A 251 8.01 3.53 22.78
N LYS A 252 8.86 2.55 23.19
CA LYS A 252 8.78 1.88 24.49
C LYS A 252 9.57 2.57 25.58
N CYS A 253 10.85 2.92 25.31
CA CYS A 253 11.73 3.47 26.34
C CYS A 253 12.12 4.92 26.09
N SER A 254 11.56 5.56 25.05
CA SER A 254 11.84 6.95 24.66
C SER A 254 13.32 7.25 24.34
N TYR A 255 14.15 6.22 24.16
CA TYR A 255 15.53 6.40 23.70
C TYR A 255 15.54 7.12 22.36
N LYS A 256 16.41 8.14 22.23
CA LYS A 256 16.56 8.95 21.02
C LYS A 256 17.98 8.81 20.45
N LYS A 257 18.05 8.74 19.11
CA LYS A 257 19.29 8.83 18.35
C LYS A 257 19.09 9.84 17.23
N GLU A 258 20.05 10.72 17.02
CA GLU A 258 20.11 11.58 15.85
C GLU A 258 21.17 11.05 14.89
N GLU A 259 20.84 10.99 13.61
CA GLU A 259 21.75 10.63 12.52
C GLU A 259 21.91 11.83 11.60
N LYS A 260 23.09 12.47 11.65
CA LYS A 260 23.41 13.63 10.81
C LYS A 260 23.84 13.19 9.42
N TYR A 261 23.46 14.03 8.44
CA TYR A 261 23.80 13.84 7.03
C TYR A 261 23.37 12.48 6.45
N PRO A 262 22.14 12.02 6.71
CA PRO A 262 21.71 10.66 6.35
C PRO A 262 21.72 10.41 4.83
N ASN A 263 21.66 11.47 4.02
CA ASN A 263 21.70 11.41 2.56
C ASN A 263 23.13 11.55 2.00
N GLY A 264 24.17 11.53 2.84
CA GLY A 264 25.57 11.64 2.42
C GLY A 264 26.00 13.03 1.99
N LYS A 265 25.09 14.03 2.01
CA LYS A 265 25.37 15.44 1.69
C LYS A 265 25.64 16.23 2.97
N GLN A 266 26.63 17.11 2.94
CA GLN A 266 26.93 18.06 4.03
C GLN A 266 26.44 19.49 3.70
N THR A 267 26.23 19.79 2.41
CA THR A 267 25.69 21.05 1.89
C THR A 267 24.62 20.76 0.85
N GLU A 268 23.77 21.74 0.56
CA GLU A 268 22.74 21.69 -0.47
C GLU A 268 23.03 22.68 -1.61
N ASP A 269 22.62 22.30 -2.81
CA ASP A 269 22.75 23.14 -4.01
C ASP A 269 22.02 24.48 -3.82
N PRO A 270 22.62 25.62 -4.22
CA PRO A 270 22.00 26.93 -4.14
C PRO A 270 20.63 27.07 -4.80
N ILE A 271 20.31 26.19 -5.75
CA ILE A 271 18.98 26.15 -6.40
C ILE A 271 17.84 25.85 -5.40
N TYR A 272 18.15 25.19 -4.27
CA TYR A 272 17.21 24.89 -3.18
C TYR A 272 17.33 25.86 -1.99
N CYS A 273 18.06 26.95 -2.16
CA CYS A 273 18.28 27.95 -1.11
C CYS A 273 17.34 29.11 -1.28
N ASP A 274 16.50 29.41 -0.28
CA ASP A 274 15.55 30.53 -0.31
C ASP A 274 16.23 31.92 -0.35
N VAL A 275 17.57 32.01 -0.13
CA VAL A 275 18.36 33.26 -0.21
C VAL A 275 19.05 33.38 -1.56
N CYS A 276 19.66 32.33 -2.08
CA CYS A 276 20.38 32.36 -3.35
C CYS A 276 19.46 32.24 -4.56
N ASN A 277 18.32 31.58 -4.37
CA ASN A 277 17.28 31.36 -5.39
C ASN A 277 15.89 31.52 -4.73
N PRO A 278 15.48 32.80 -4.46
CA PRO A 278 14.24 33.13 -3.74
C PRO A 278 12.96 32.84 -4.55
#